data_edf6ca4d5c05e3c3f5681d869dbac06c
#
_entry.id   edf6ca4d5c05e3c3f5681d869dbac06c
#
_cell.length_a   1.000
_cell.length_b   1.000
_cell.length_c   1.000
_cell.angle_alpha   90.00
_cell.angle_beta   90.00
_cell.angle_gamma   90.00
#
_symmetry.space_group_name_H-M   'P 1'
#
loop_
_entity.id
_entity.type
_entity.pdbx_description
1 polymer ?
#
loop_
_entity_poly.entity_id
_entity_poly.type
_entity_poly.pdbx_seq_one_letter_code
_entity_poly.pdbx_strand_id
1 'polypeptide(L)'
;MRTRNSDEPAVPSWALRAVLVGAVAVLVGAATPPGAAAAANVQYFLSFYAGVFTLLAMTAAVMSGLLATERLILGIRHRVLAQGVHRASAVLAVAMVVAHIAVKVVGGLAAPEQIAVPGPGAVGLGTLAFELMLLVVVTGLLRPRFAFRGRPWVWRMMHAVSYVSWPLAIVHGLTAGRVAANWVVLSYVLSVAGVALALLTRMIVVVRPREVRRAGEDAGERRAAPGSRTAPGSRATVADPRGMRVPPAGRGHDSEALR
;
A
#
# COMPACT_ATOMS: atom_id res chain seq x y z
N MET A 1 4.91 -2.32 -34.02
CA MET A 1 5.18 -1.58 -32.77
C MET A 1 4.91 -0.11 -33.05
N ARG A 2 3.78 0.47 -32.59
CA ARG A 2 3.52 1.91 -32.75
C ARG A 2 4.31 2.65 -31.68
N THR A 3 5.30 3.41 -32.09
CA THR A 3 6.01 4.37 -31.24
C THR A 3 5.00 5.43 -30.79
N ARG A 4 4.67 5.43 -29.52
CA ARG A 4 3.83 6.45 -28.90
C ARG A 4 4.64 7.76 -28.95
N ASN A 5 4.21 8.72 -29.77
CA ASN A 5 4.80 10.05 -29.79
C ASN A 5 4.76 10.63 -28.39
N SER A 6 5.93 10.98 -27.86
CA SER A 6 6.14 11.54 -26.52
C SER A 6 5.56 12.95 -26.32
N ASP A 7 4.97 13.53 -27.37
CA ASP A 7 4.51 14.92 -27.39
C ASP A 7 2.97 15.06 -27.24
N GLU A 8 2.23 13.95 -27.09
CA GLU A 8 0.81 14.06 -26.75
C GLU A 8 0.64 14.46 -25.27
N PRO A 9 -0.05 15.58 -25.00
CA PRO A 9 -0.30 16.00 -23.63
C PRO A 9 -1.08 14.91 -22.89
N ALA A 10 -0.67 14.62 -21.65
CA ALA A 10 -1.23 13.55 -20.82
C ALA A 10 -2.75 13.72 -20.55
N VAL A 11 -3.27 14.94 -20.76
CA VAL A 11 -4.69 15.29 -20.66
C VAL A 11 -5.12 15.98 -21.93
N PRO A 12 -6.16 15.50 -22.63
CA PRO A 12 -6.67 16.13 -23.84
C PRO A 12 -7.22 17.53 -23.55
N SER A 13 -6.99 18.47 -24.46
CA SER A 13 -7.37 19.87 -24.29
C SER A 13 -8.89 20.08 -24.04
N TRP A 14 -9.74 19.21 -24.57
CA TRP A 14 -11.16 19.24 -24.31
C TRP A 14 -11.51 18.98 -22.84
N ALA A 15 -10.78 18.07 -22.17
CA ALA A 15 -10.99 17.76 -20.75
C ALA A 15 -10.62 18.96 -19.86
N LEU A 16 -9.52 19.66 -20.18
CA LEU A 16 -9.17 20.90 -19.47
C LEU A 16 -10.22 21.99 -19.66
N ARG A 17 -10.74 22.16 -20.90
CA ARG A 17 -11.82 23.10 -21.17
C ARG A 17 -13.11 22.73 -20.44
N ALA A 18 -13.47 21.45 -20.42
CA ALA A 18 -14.65 20.97 -19.69
C ALA A 18 -14.54 21.23 -18.18
N VAL A 19 -13.37 21.00 -17.57
CA VAL A 19 -13.11 21.31 -16.16
C VAL A 19 -13.23 22.83 -15.92
N LEU A 20 -12.63 23.66 -16.79
CA LEU A 20 -12.69 25.12 -16.65
C LEU A 20 -14.14 25.63 -16.77
N VAL A 21 -14.88 25.19 -17.78
CA VAL A 21 -16.29 25.56 -17.98
C VAL A 21 -17.13 25.10 -16.79
N GLY A 22 -16.92 23.87 -16.33
CA GLY A 22 -17.60 23.35 -15.14
C GLY A 22 -17.30 24.17 -13.88
N ALA A 23 -16.03 24.54 -13.66
CA ALA A 23 -15.64 25.38 -12.53
C ALA A 23 -16.30 26.77 -12.59
N VAL A 24 -16.28 27.41 -13.76
CA VAL A 24 -16.95 28.71 -13.98
C VAL A 24 -18.46 28.58 -13.75
N ALA A 25 -19.10 27.54 -14.29
CA ALA A 25 -20.54 27.31 -14.08
C ALA A 25 -20.90 27.12 -12.61
N VAL A 26 -20.07 26.40 -11.84
CA VAL A 26 -20.24 26.24 -10.39
C VAL A 26 -20.09 27.57 -9.65
N LEU A 27 -19.08 28.37 -10.00
CA LEU A 27 -18.87 29.68 -9.37
C LEU A 27 -20.03 30.66 -9.66
N VAL A 28 -20.46 30.75 -10.93
CA VAL A 28 -21.58 31.58 -11.33
C VAL A 28 -22.87 31.06 -10.68
N GLY A 29 -23.10 29.76 -10.69
CA GLY A 29 -24.25 29.14 -10.02
C GLY A 29 -24.26 29.45 -8.53
N ALA A 30 -23.16 29.35 -7.84
CA ALA A 30 -23.04 29.65 -6.41
C ALA A 30 -23.28 31.13 -6.06
N ALA A 31 -23.11 32.04 -7.03
CA ALA A 31 -23.42 33.45 -6.87
C ALA A 31 -24.93 33.76 -6.94
N THR A 32 -25.78 32.82 -7.37
CA THR A 32 -27.22 32.96 -7.36
C THR A 32 -27.81 32.64 -5.98
N PRO A 33 -28.97 33.20 -5.58
CA PRO A 33 -29.58 32.89 -4.28
C PRO A 33 -29.83 31.39 -4.04
N PRO A 34 -30.37 30.59 -5.00
CA PRO A 34 -30.50 29.14 -4.79
C PRO A 34 -29.16 28.41 -4.74
N GLY A 35 -28.18 28.87 -5.51
CA GLY A 35 -26.82 28.26 -5.47
C GLY A 35 -26.08 28.58 -4.18
N ALA A 36 -26.21 29.78 -3.65
CA ALA A 36 -25.69 30.13 -2.34
C ALA A 36 -26.32 29.31 -1.20
N ALA A 37 -27.63 29.07 -1.25
CA ALA A 37 -28.29 28.17 -0.31
C ALA A 37 -27.83 26.72 -0.44
N ALA A 38 -27.63 26.22 -1.66
CA ALA A 38 -27.08 24.90 -1.90
C ALA A 38 -25.61 24.78 -1.38
N ALA A 39 -24.79 25.81 -1.64
CA ALA A 39 -23.40 25.84 -1.14
C ALA A 39 -23.35 25.86 0.41
N ALA A 40 -24.23 26.59 1.07
CA ALA A 40 -24.34 26.60 2.53
C ALA A 40 -24.75 25.21 3.07
N ASN A 41 -25.69 24.51 2.43
CA ASN A 41 -26.08 23.15 2.80
C ASN A 41 -24.94 22.15 2.64
N VAL A 42 -24.18 22.24 1.53
CA VAL A 42 -22.98 21.43 1.30
C VAL A 42 -21.91 21.71 2.35
N GLN A 43 -21.64 22.99 2.63
CA GLN A 43 -20.68 23.38 3.68
C GLN A 43 -21.11 22.84 5.05
N TYR A 44 -22.37 22.96 5.41
CA TYR A 44 -22.94 22.41 6.63
C TYR A 44 -22.72 20.91 6.70
N PHE A 45 -23.10 20.15 5.66
CA PHE A 45 -22.90 18.69 5.57
C PHE A 45 -21.42 18.32 5.72
N LEU A 46 -20.53 18.95 4.96
CA LEU A 46 -19.08 18.68 5.01
C LEU A 46 -18.48 19.04 6.37
N SER A 47 -18.97 20.07 7.05
CA SER A 47 -18.51 20.46 8.38
C SER A 47 -18.70 19.35 9.43
N PHE A 48 -19.71 18.47 9.21
CA PHE A 48 -19.99 17.32 10.08
C PHE A 48 -19.29 16.06 9.62
N TYR A 49 -19.31 15.77 8.33
CA TYR A 49 -19.03 14.42 7.82
C TYR A 49 -17.74 14.30 7.02
N ALA A 50 -17.13 15.40 6.56
CA ALA A 50 -15.91 15.29 5.75
C ALA A 50 -14.78 14.55 6.47
N GLY A 51 -14.61 14.77 7.78
CA GLY A 51 -13.64 14.03 8.60
C GLY A 51 -13.94 12.54 8.68
N VAL A 52 -15.22 12.17 8.81
CA VAL A 52 -15.66 10.76 8.85
C VAL A 52 -15.36 10.08 7.50
N PHE A 53 -15.71 10.72 6.38
CA PHE A 53 -15.41 10.19 5.06
C PHE A 53 -13.90 10.12 4.78
N THR A 54 -13.12 11.09 5.27
CA THR A 54 -11.65 11.02 5.23
C THR A 54 -11.15 9.74 5.91
N LEU A 55 -11.61 9.47 7.14
CA LEU A 55 -11.17 8.31 7.90
C LEU A 55 -11.59 6.99 7.23
N LEU A 56 -12.83 6.90 6.74
CA LEU A 56 -13.30 5.71 6.03
C LEU A 56 -12.49 5.46 4.75
N ALA A 57 -12.17 6.51 3.98
CA ALA A 57 -11.34 6.41 2.81
C ALA A 57 -9.89 6.02 3.15
N MET A 58 -9.31 6.56 4.23
CA MET A 58 -7.99 6.15 4.75
C MET A 58 -8.01 4.68 5.16
N THR A 59 -9.06 4.23 5.86
CA THR A 59 -9.22 2.83 6.27
C THR A 59 -9.28 1.90 5.05
N ALA A 60 -10.09 2.26 4.04
CA ALA A 60 -10.15 1.51 2.79
C ALA A 60 -8.79 1.48 2.06
N ALA A 61 -8.03 2.58 2.08
CA ALA A 61 -6.69 2.63 1.53
C ALA A 61 -5.72 1.71 2.30
N VAL A 62 -5.73 1.73 3.64
CA VAL A 62 -4.88 0.86 4.47
C VAL A 62 -5.21 -0.60 4.22
N MET A 63 -6.48 -0.99 4.29
CA MET A 63 -6.91 -2.38 4.09
C MET A 63 -6.59 -2.89 2.69
N SER A 64 -6.92 -2.13 1.66
CA SER A 64 -6.63 -2.51 0.27
C SER A 64 -5.13 -2.54 -0.02
N GLY A 65 -4.32 -1.67 0.61
CA GLY A 65 -2.87 -1.70 0.56
C GLY A 65 -2.29 -2.99 1.17
N LEU A 66 -2.81 -3.43 2.32
CA LEU A 66 -2.45 -4.71 2.94
C LEU A 66 -2.80 -5.89 2.02
N LEU A 67 -4.04 -5.92 1.51
CA LEU A 67 -4.50 -6.97 0.60
C LEU A 67 -3.69 -7.02 -0.70
N ALA A 68 -3.30 -5.87 -1.26
CA ALA A 68 -2.50 -5.81 -2.48
C ALA A 68 -1.11 -6.46 -2.33
N THR A 69 -0.58 -6.55 -1.11
CA THR A 69 0.70 -7.19 -0.82
C THR A 69 0.60 -8.69 -0.54
N GLU A 70 -0.62 -9.19 -0.34
CA GLU A 70 -0.87 -10.59 0.00
C GLU A 70 -0.72 -11.49 -1.23
N ARG A 71 0.23 -12.45 -1.18
CA ARG A 71 0.57 -13.31 -2.31
C ARG A 71 0.11 -14.75 -2.15
N LEU A 72 -0.15 -15.17 -0.92
CA LEU A 72 -0.47 -16.57 -0.62
C LEU A 72 -1.96 -16.86 -0.78
N ILE A 73 -2.81 -15.86 -0.46
CA ILE A 73 -4.26 -16.03 -0.48
C ILE A 73 -4.87 -15.42 -1.74
N LEU A 74 -4.34 -14.27 -2.23
CA LEU A 74 -4.91 -13.55 -3.35
C LEU A 74 -4.20 -13.82 -4.68
N GLY A 75 -4.98 -14.25 -5.67
CA GLY A 75 -4.54 -14.33 -7.05
C GLY A 75 -4.23 -12.95 -7.66
N ILE A 76 -3.51 -12.94 -8.77
CA ILE A 76 -3.00 -11.71 -9.42
C ILE A 76 -4.11 -10.70 -9.70
N ARG A 77 -5.26 -11.15 -10.22
CA ARG A 77 -6.41 -10.27 -10.55
C ARG A 77 -6.92 -9.51 -9.31
N HIS A 78 -7.10 -10.19 -8.19
CA HIS A 78 -7.56 -9.58 -6.93
C HIS A 78 -6.54 -8.59 -6.36
N ARG A 79 -5.25 -8.86 -6.51
CA ARG A 79 -4.19 -7.95 -6.09
C ARG A 79 -4.14 -6.68 -6.94
N VAL A 80 -4.36 -6.80 -8.26
CA VAL A 80 -4.47 -5.63 -9.16
C VAL A 80 -5.70 -4.81 -8.79
N LEU A 81 -6.84 -5.46 -8.53
CA LEU A 81 -8.04 -4.78 -8.04
C LEU A 81 -7.79 -4.06 -6.72
N ALA A 82 -7.18 -4.72 -5.75
CA ALA A 82 -6.83 -4.12 -4.46
C ALA A 82 -5.91 -2.90 -4.62
N GLN A 83 -4.95 -2.92 -5.56
CA GLN A 83 -4.13 -1.75 -5.90
C GLN A 83 -4.96 -0.61 -6.51
N GLY A 84 -5.94 -0.93 -7.35
CA GLY A 84 -6.88 0.04 -7.91
C GLY A 84 -7.70 0.71 -6.81
N VAL A 85 -8.29 -0.08 -5.92
CA VAL A 85 -9.06 0.39 -4.75
C VAL A 85 -8.18 1.24 -3.84
N HIS A 86 -6.94 0.81 -3.55
CA HIS A 86 -5.99 1.59 -2.75
C HIS A 86 -5.75 2.99 -3.33
N ARG A 87 -5.52 3.10 -4.64
CA ARG A 87 -5.30 4.38 -5.29
C ARG A 87 -6.54 5.27 -5.26
N ALA A 88 -7.71 4.70 -5.58
CA ALA A 88 -8.98 5.44 -5.57
C ALA A 88 -9.31 5.95 -4.15
N SER A 89 -9.16 5.09 -3.14
CA SER A 89 -9.38 5.45 -1.75
C SER A 89 -8.39 6.50 -1.25
N ALA A 90 -7.11 6.42 -1.67
CA ALA A 90 -6.11 7.43 -1.33
C ALA A 90 -6.46 8.81 -1.93
N VAL A 91 -6.90 8.86 -3.19
CA VAL A 91 -7.35 10.10 -3.83
C VAL A 91 -8.59 10.65 -3.10
N LEU A 92 -9.55 9.80 -2.77
CA LEU A 92 -10.74 10.20 -2.02
C LEU A 92 -10.38 10.74 -0.62
N ALA A 93 -9.46 10.08 0.09
CA ALA A 93 -8.99 10.52 1.40
C ALA A 93 -8.36 11.92 1.33
N VAL A 94 -7.50 12.17 0.32
CA VAL A 94 -6.90 13.49 0.08
C VAL A 94 -7.98 14.54 -0.22
N ALA A 95 -8.92 14.25 -1.11
CA ALA A 95 -10.00 15.19 -1.43
C ALA A 95 -10.86 15.51 -0.20
N MET A 96 -11.21 14.49 0.60
CA MET A 96 -12.05 14.68 1.79
C MET A 96 -11.30 15.38 2.92
N VAL A 97 -9.99 15.16 3.12
CA VAL A 97 -9.22 15.90 4.13
C VAL A 97 -9.05 17.36 3.74
N VAL A 98 -8.84 17.66 2.45
CA VAL A 98 -8.79 19.04 1.98
C VAL A 98 -10.13 19.75 2.22
N ALA A 99 -11.25 19.10 1.88
CA ALA A 99 -12.58 19.61 2.17
C ALA A 99 -12.80 19.79 3.69
N HIS A 100 -12.36 18.81 4.51
CA HIS A 100 -12.45 18.88 5.97
C HIS A 100 -11.71 20.09 6.53
N ILE A 101 -10.45 20.28 6.15
CA ILE A 101 -9.63 21.43 6.60
C ILE A 101 -10.27 22.73 6.12
N ALA A 102 -10.65 22.81 4.85
CA ALA A 102 -11.26 24.03 4.29
C ALA A 102 -12.52 24.46 5.06
N VAL A 103 -13.45 23.53 5.33
CA VAL A 103 -14.68 23.88 6.06
C VAL A 103 -14.42 24.22 7.53
N LYS A 104 -13.37 23.65 8.15
CA LYS A 104 -12.98 23.98 9.53
C LYS A 104 -12.35 25.38 9.62
N VAL A 105 -11.50 25.75 8.68
CA VAL A 105 -10.87 27.07 8.62
C VAL A 105 -11.90 28.14 8.25
N VAL A 106 -12.68 27.94 7.20
CA VAL A 106 -13.75 28.88 6.77
C VAL A 106 -14.81 29.06 7.87
N GLY A 107 -15.12 27.98 8.58
CA GLY A 107 -16.04 28.02 9.73
C GLY A 107 -15.47 28.59 11.02
N GLY A 108 -14.21 29.06 11.04
CA GLY A 108 -13.55 29.63 12.23
C GLY A 108 -13.28 28.61 13.36
N LEU A 109 -13.33 27.32 13.06
CA LEU A 109 -13.11 26.21 14.02
C LEU A 109 -11.64 25.80 14.13
N ALA A 110 -10.81 26.23 13.19
CA ALA A 110 -9.35 26.08 13.18
C ALA A 110 -8.72 27.32 12.57
N ALA A 111 -7.59 27.75 13.11
CA ALA A 111 -6.83 28.84 12.55
C ALA A 111 -5.97 28.36 11.35
N PRO A 112 -5.74 29.19 10.30
CA PRO A 112 -4.97 28.79 9.13
C PRO A 112 -3.57 28.25 9.44
N GLU A 113 -2.89 28.81 10.43
CA GLU A 113 -1.56 28.36 10.87
C GLU A 113 -1.55 26.94 11.44
N GLN A 114 -2.67 26.50 11.99
CA GLN A 114 -2.82 25.14 12.53
C GLN A 114 -2.85 24.05 11.45
N ILE A 115 -2.90 24.42 10.17
CA ILE A 115 -2.76 23.46 9.06
C ILE A 115 -1.33 22.90 9.01
N ALA A 116 -0.34 23.72 9.35
CA ALA A 116 1.09 23.39 9.23
C ALA A 116 1.84 23.35 10.57
N VAL A 117 1.25 23.86 11.64
CA VAL A 117 1.89 23.88 12.96
C VAL A 117 1.03 23.14 13.96
N PRO A 118 1.43 21.93 14.39
CA PRO A 118 0.69 21.16 15.37
C PRO A 118 0.63 21.90 16.71
N GLY A 119 -0.56 22.28 17.11
CA GLY A 119 -0.83 22.85 18.44
C GLY A 119 -1.16 21.78 19.48
N PRO A 120 -1.47 22.17 20.71
CA PRO A 120 -1.94 21.23 21.73
C PRO A 120 -3.37 20.74 21.43
N GLY A 121 -3.71 19.58 22.01
CA GLY A 121 -5.06 19.03 21.96
C GLY A 121 -5.44 18.37 20.64
N ALA A 122 -6.74 18.23 20.44
CA ALA A 122 -7.28 17.44 19.33
C ALA A 122 -6.94 18.01 17.94
N VAL A 123 -6.91 19.34 17.78
CA VAL A 123 -6.56 19.98 16.51
C VAL A 123 -5.13 19.65 16.13
N GLY A 124 -4.18 19.73 17.07
CA GLY A 124 -2.78 19.38 16.82
C GLY A 124 -2.58 17.91 16.43
N LEU A 125 -3.36 16.99 17.00
CA LEU A 125 -3.37 15.59 16.57
C LEU A 125 -3.83 15.47 15.10
N GLY A 126 -4.83 16.24 14.70
CA GLY A 126 -5.29 16.29 13.31
C GLY A 126 -4.24 16.83 12.36
N THR A 127 -3.54 17.90 12.73
CA THR A 127 -2.43 18.47 11.95
C THR A 127 -1.32 17.45 11.78
N LEU A 128 -0.89 16.79 12.85
CA LEU A 128 0.15 15.77 12.79
C LEU A 128 -0.28 14.57 11.92
N ALA A 129 -1.54 14.11 12.05
CA ALA A 129 -2.07 13.04 11.21
C ALA A 129 -2.09 13.44 9.73
N PHE A 130 -2.42 14.68 9.42
CA PHE A 130 -2.42 15.23 8.07
C PHE A 130 -1.00 15.32 7.49
N GLU A 131 -0.03 15.83 8.22
CA GLU A 131 1.37 15.90 7.78
C GLU A 131 1.95 14.51 7.47
N LEU A 132 1.70 13.54 8.36
CA LEU A 132 2.10 12.16 8.13
C LEU A 132 1.38 11.54 6.92
N MET A 133 0.09 11.85 6.73
CA MET A 133 -0.65 11.43 5.55
C MET A 133 -0.06 12.04 4.27
N LEU A 134 0.33 13.32 4.28
CA LEU A 134 0.98 13.98 3.17
C LEU A 134 2.31 13.29 2.81
N LEU A 135 3.11 12.94 3.81
CA LEU A 135 4.34 12.17 3.62
C LEU A 135 4.05 10.81 2.96
N VAL A 136 3.01 10.09 3.41
CA VAL A 136 2.60 8.82 2.83
C VAL A 136 2.17 8.98 1.36
N VAL A 137 1.40 10.01 1.04
CA VAL A 137 0.96 10.32 -0.33
C VAL A 137 2.16 10.64 -1.23
N VAL A 138 3.05 11.52 -0.79
CA VAL A 138 4.26 11.88 -1.54
C VAL A 138 5.14 10.66 -1.79
N THR A 139 5.37 9.82 -0.78
CA THR A 139 6.14 8.59 -0.95
C THR A 139 5.45 7.58 -1.87
N GLY A 140 4.12 7.53 -1.87
CA GLY A 140 3.32 6.73 -2.80
C GLY A 140 3.52 7.16 -4.25
N LEU A 141 3.48 8.47 -4.52
CA LEU A 141 3.73 9.05 -5.85
C LEU A 141 5.18 8.84 -6.31
N LEU A 142 6.13 8.91 -5.38
CA LEU A 142 7.56 8.73 -5.67
C LEU A 142 8.01 7.26 -5.72
N ARG A 143 7.11 6.30 -5.51
CA ARG A 143 7.43 4.87 -5.53
C ARG A 143 8.29 4.43 -6.73
N PRO A 144 8.02 4.85 -7.99
CA PRO A 144 8.85 4.46 -9.12
C PRO A 144 10.31 4.89 -8.97
N ARG A 145 10.55 6.10 -8.45
CA ARG A 145 11.91 6.63 -8.25
C ARG A 145 12.73 5.78 -7.28
N PHE A 146 12.11 5.30 -6.20
CA PHE A 146 12.77 4.41 -5.23
C PHE A 146 13.04 3.02 -5.82
N ALA A 147 12.15 2.51 -6.68
CA ALA A 147 12.34 1.24 -7.37
C ALA A 147 13.53 1.29 -8.33
N PHE A 148 13.65 2.35 -9.14
CA PHE A 148 14.76 2.53 -10.10
C PHE A 148 16.11 2.78 -9.43
N ARG A 149 16.17 3.38 -8.24
CA ARG A 149 17.42 3.66 -7.49
C ARG A 149 17.85 2.53 -6.56
N GLY A 150 17.22 1.35 -6.62
CA GLY A 150 17.61 0.18 -5.82
C GLY A 150 17.38 0.30 -4.31
N ARG A 151 16.55 1.24 -3.85
CA ARG A 151 16.24 1.45 -2.42
C ARG A 151 14.76 1.21 -2.06
N PRO A 152 14.17 0.06 -2.41
CA PRO A 152 12.76 -0.20 -2.15
C PRO A 152 12.42 -0.32 -0.65
N TRP A 153 13.41 -0.64 0.19
CA TRP A 153 13.22 -0.71 1.64
C TRP A 153 12.98 0.67 2.26
N VAL A 154 13.69 1.72 1.78
CA VAL A 154 13.49 3.10 2.25
C VAL A 154 12.05 3.54 1.97
N TRP A 155 11.56 3.29 0.76
CA TRP A 155 10.18 3.57 0.42
C TRP A 155 9.20 2.84 1.36
N ARG A 156 9.45 1.55 1.66
CA ARG A 156 8.59 0.77 2.56
C ARG A 156 8.54 1.36 3.96
N MET A 157 9.69 1.79 4.48
CA MET A 157 9.79 2.40 5.82
C MET A 157 9.03 3.72 5.87
N MET A 158 9.23 4.60 4.89
CA MET A 158 8.54 5.88 4.82
C MET A 158 7.02 5.72 4.62
N HIS A 159 6.62 4.79 3.76
CA HIS A 159 5.19 4.54 3.51
C HIS A 159 4.51 3.84 4.70
N ALA A 160 5.26 3.09 5.52
CA ALA A 160 4.76 2.48 6.75
C ALA A 160 4.36 3.49 7.83
N VAL A 161 4.73 4.77 7.69
CA VAL A 161 4.23 5.88 8.54
C VAL A 161 2.69 5.97 8.49
N SER A 162 2.05 5.41 7.47
CA SER A 162 0.59 5.27 7.41
C SER A 162 0.00 4.55 8.63
N TYR A 163 0.75 3.60 9.23
CA TYR A 163 0.35 2.89 10.45
C TYR A 163 0.36 3.78 11.71
N VAL A 164 0.97 4.96 11.64
CA VAL A 164 0.92 5.99 12.70
C VAL A 164 -0.10 7.06 12.34
N SER A 165 -0.11 7.54 11.10
CA SER A 165 -1.05 8.56 10.62
C SER A 165 -2.51 8.15 10.83
N TRP A 166 -2.86 6.91 10.49
CA TRP A 166 -4.23 6.41 10.57
C TRP A 166 -4.78 6.33 12.01
N PRO A 167 -4.08 5.75 13.03
CA PRO A 167 -4.55 5.78 14.41
C PRO A 167 -4.64 7.20 14.98
N LEU A 168 -3.71 8.09 14.63
CA LEU A 168 -3.78 9.49 15.04
C LEU A 168 -5.03 10.18 14.49
N ALA A 169 -5.41 9.89 13.23
CA ALA A 169 -6.64 10.38 12.64
C ALA A 169 -7.88 9.86 13.37
N ILE A 170 -7.89 8.61 13.85
CA ILE A 170 -8.97 8.06 14.67
C ILE A 170 -9.06 8.80 16.01
N VAL A 171 -7.94 8.94 16.72
CA VAL A 171 -7.91 9.63 18.03
C VAL A 171 -8.35 11.08 17.84
N HIS A 172 -7.86 11.77 16.80
CA HIS A 172 -8.34 13.10 16.44
C HIS A 172 -9.86 13.12 16.25
N GLY A 173 -10.39 12.21 15.44
CA GLY A 173 -11.83 12.16 15.14
C GLY A 173 -12.72 11.87 16.35
N LEU A 174 -12.21 11.12 17.33
CA LEU A 174 -12.92 10.82 18.57
C LEU A 174 -12.81 11.93 19.62
N THR A 175 -11.73 12.73 19.59
CA THR A 175 -11.46 13.77 20.60
C THR A 175 -11.77 15.18 20.11
N ALA A 176 -11.88 15.40 18.78
CA ALA A 176 -12.10 16.70 18.19
C ALA A 176 -13.60 17.04 18.10
N GLY A 177 -14.11 17.68 19.11
CA GLY A 177 -15.38 18.38 18.97
C GLY A 177 -16.58 17.70 19.62
N ARG A 178 -17.67 17.52 18.86
CA ARG A 178 -18.97 17.06 19.35
C ARG A 178 -19.00 15.55 19.59
N VAL A 179 -19.89 15.12 20.50
CA VAL A 179 -20.21 13.69 20.67
C VAL A 179 -20.59 13.12 19.31
N ALA A 180 -19.84 12.09 18.87
CA ALA A 180 -20.07 11.46 17.60
C ALA A 180 -21.40 10.68 17.61
N ALA A 181 -22.15 10.72 16.52
CA ALA A 181 -23.34 9.88 16.38
C ALA A 181 -22.97 8.39 16.44
N ASN A 182 -23.87 7.55 16.93
CA ASN A 182 -23.61 6.12 17.14
C ASN A 182 -23.07 5.40 15.89
N TRP A 183 -23.59 5.75 14.70
CA TRP A 183 -23.09 5.14 13.46
C TRP A 183 -21.66 5.55 13.11
N VAL A 184 -21.21 6.76 13.52
CA VAL A 184 -19.84 7.21 13.36
C VAL A 184 -18.91 6.43 14.29
N VAL A 185 -19.28 6.27 15.56
CA VAL A 185 -18.52 5.45 16.53
C VAL A 185 -18.43 4.01 16.03
N LEU A 186 -19.55 3.45 15.57
CA LEU A 186 -19.59 2.10 14.99
C LEU A 186 -18.64 1.98 13.78
N SER A 187 -18.65 2.98 12.87
CA SER A 187 -17.75 2.97 11.70
C SER A 187 -16.28 2.98 12.11
N TYR A 188 -15.91 3.68 13.17
CA TYR A 188 -14.55 3.72 13.70
C TYR A 188 -14.16 2.38 14.34
N VAL A 189 -15.05 1.79 15.14
CA VAL A 189 -14.84 0.46 15.72
C VAL A 189 -14.65 -0.60 14.63
N LEU A 190 -15.51 -0.59 13.61
CA LEU A 190 -15.40 -1.51 12.46
C LEU A 190 -14.13 -1.27 11.65
N SER A 191 -13.69 -0.02 11.52
CA SER A 191 -12.42 0.33 10.88
C SER A 191 -11.22 -0.27 11.62
N VAL A 192 -11.17 -0.11 12.94
CA VAL A 192 -10.11 -0.67 13.79
C VAL A 192 -10.13 -2.20 13.74
N ALA A 193 -11.31 -2.80 13.90
CA ALA A 193 -11.47 -4.26 13.84
C ALA A 193 -11.05 -4.82 12.47
N GLY A 194 -11.44 -4.16 11.37
CA GLY A 194 -11.08 -4.57 10.01
C GLY A 194 -9.57 -4.51 9.76
N VAL A 195 -8.91 -3.43 10.15
CA VAL A 195 -7.45 -3.29 10.02
C VAL A 195 -6.72 -4.28 10.92
N ALA A 196 -7.17 -4.46 12.17
CA ALA A 196 -6.60 -5.44 13.10
C ALA A 196 -6.70 -6.86 12.54
N LEU A 197 -7.86 -7.23 11.98
CA LEU A 197 -8.07 -8.53 11.34
C LEU A 197 -7.16 -8.71 10.11
N ALA A 198 -7.01 -7.68 9.26
CA ALA A 198 -6.14 -7.73 8.10
C ALA A 198 -4.66 -7.89 8.50
N LEU A 199 -4.21 -7.19 9.55
CA LEU A 199 -2.87 -7.34 10.10
C LEU A 199 -2.65 -8.73 10.73
N LEU A 200 -3.61 -9.23 11.50
CA LEU A 200 -3.56 -10.56 12.10
C LEU A 200 -3.45 -11.65 11.03
N THR A 201 -4.30 -11.58 9.99
CA THR A 201 -4.24 -12.49 8.85
C THR A 201 -2.86 -12.45 8.19
N ARG A 202 -2.30 -11.26 7.98
CA ARG A 202 -0.96 -11.09 7.42
C ARG A 202 0.12 -11.72 8.32
N MET A 203 0.03 -11.55 9.63
CA MET A 203 0.99 -12.15 10.57
C MET A 203 0.94 -13.67 10.49
N ILE A 204 -0.25 -14.27 10.55
CA ILE A 204 -0.44 -15.72 10.46
C ILE A 204 0.14 -16.26 9.14
N VAL A 205 -0.18 -15.61 8.02
CA VAL A 205 0.26 -16.03 6.67
C VAL A 205 1.78 -15.88 6.49
N VAL A 206 2.41 -14.87 7.10
CA VAL A 206 3.86 -14.64 6.97
C VAL A 206 4.68 -15.54 7.91
N VAL A 207 4.16 -15.88 9.10
CA VAL A 207 4.90 -16.66 10.11
C VAL A 207 4.87 -18.16 9.78
N ARG A 208 3.71 -18.72 9.44
CA ARG A 208 3.57 -20.16 9.14
C ARG A 208 4.52 -20.71 8.07
N PRO A 209 4.70 -20.09 6.88
CA PRO A 209 5.61 -20.62 5.87
C PRO A 209 7.07 -20.61 6.29
N ARG A 210 7.48 -19.69 7.18
CA ARG A 210 8.86 -19.64 7.67
C ARG A 210 9.17 -20.79 8.63
N GLU A 211 8.22 -21.18 9.47
CA GLU A 211 8.35 -22.31 10.39
C GLU A 211 8.43 -23.63 9.64
N VAL A 212 7.56 -23.84 8.63
CA VAL A 212 7.58 -25.03 7.78
C VAL A 212 8.88 -25.15 7.00
N ARG A 213 9.41 -24.03 6.50
CA ARG A 213 10.68 -24.01 5.76
C ARG A 213 11.87 -24.31 6.68
N ARG A 214 11.91 -23.74 7.88
CA ARG A 214 12.96 -24.03 8.87
C ARG A 214 12.92 -25.49 9.32
N ALA A 215 11.74 -26.01 9.63
CA ALA A 215 11.58 -27.41 9.96
C ALA A 215 12.00 -28.37 8.82
N GLY A 216 11.80 -27.99 7.57
CA GLY A 216 12.26 -28.71 6.38
C GLY A 216 13.78 -28.66 6.20
N GLU A 217 14.40 -27.50 6.43
CA GLU A 217 15.84 -27.29 6.39
C GLU A 217 16.54 -28.10 7.50
N ASP A 218 16.02 -28.04 8.74
CA ASP A 218 16.54 -28.84 9.89
C ASP A 218 16.40 -30.36 9.68
N ALA A 219 15.30 -30.79 9.03
CA ALA A 219 15.11 -32.21 8.70
C ALA A 219 16.06 -32.67 7.56
N GLY A 220 16.36 -31.78 6.61
CA GLY A 220 17.32 -31.98 5.54
C GLY A 220 18.77 -32.10 6.07
N GLU A 221 19.17 -31.21 6.97
CA GLU A 221 20.48 -31.25 7.61
C GLU A 221 20.69 -32.52 8.46
N ARG A 222 19.65 -32.94 9.21
CA ARG A 222 19.71 -34.20 9.98
C ARG A 222 19.83 -35.43 9.09
N ARG A 223 19.28 -35.42 7.87
CA ARG A 223 19.45 -36.49 6.87
C ARG A 223 20.80 -36.43 6.15
N ALA A 224 21.40 -35.26 6.00
CA ALA A 224 22.66 -35.03 5.34
C ALA A 224 23.87 -35.20 6.28
N ALA A 225 23.66 -35.22 7.60
CA ALA A 225 24.73 -35.52 8.55
C ALA A 225 25.25 -36.95 8.31
N PRO A 226 26.54 -37.15 7.91
CA PRO A 226 27.04 -38.45 7.66
C PRO A 226 27.07 -39.22 9.00
N GLY A 227 26.16 -40.17 9.13
CA GLY A 227 26.24 -41.14 10.21
C GLY A 227 27.61 -41.75 10.17
N SER A 228 28.36 -41.63 11.26
CA SER A 228 29.62 -42.29 11.47
C SER A 228 29.46 -43.80 11.18
N ARG A 229 29.79 -44.18 9.94
CA ARG A 229 29.96 -45.57 9.63
C ARG A 229 31.26 -46.03 10.28
N THR A 230 31.20 -46.50 11.48
CA THR A 230 32.13 -47.44 12.01
C THR A 230 32.06 -48.70 11.14
N ALA A 231 33.02 -48.88 10.29
CA ALA A 231 33.24 -50.12 9.61
C ALA A 231 33.89 -51.12 10.56
N PRO A 232 33.42 -52.37 10.65
CA PRO A 232 34.29 -53.49 10.95
C PRO A 232 34.59 -54.21 9.62
N GLY A 233 35.86 -54.48 9.43
CA GLY A 233 36.36 -55.09 8.23
C GLY A 233 35.84 -56.52 7.99
N SER A 234 35.80 -56.85 6.73
CA SER A 234 36.01 -58.23 6.27
C SER A 234 36.62 -58.19 4.88
N ARG A 235 37.86 -58.56 4.81
CA ARG A 235 38.56 -58.93 3.61
C ARG A 235 37.94 -60.21 3.06
N ALA A 236 37.42 -60.19 1.86
CA ALA A 236 37.27 -61.38 1.07
C ALA A 236 37.84 -61.08 -0.31
N THR A 237 39.01 -61.62 -0.54
CA THR A 237 39.64 -61.79 -1.83
C THR A 237 38.86 -62.83 -2.64
N VAL A 238 38.33 -62.42 -3.77
CA VAL A 238 37.93 -63.35 -4.85
C VAL A 238 38.67 -62.93 -6.10
N ALA A 239 39.40 -63.91 -6.65
CA ALA A 239 40.22 -63.83 -7.83
C ALA A 239 39.41 -63.57 -9.09
N ASP A 240 39.98 -62.76 -9.97
CA ASP A 240 39.59 -62.52 -11.34
C ASP A 240 40.13 -63.67 -12.22
N PRO A 241 39.37 -64.19 -13.17
CA PRO A 241 39.90 -64.61 -14.39
C PRO A 241 39.13 -64.10 -15.61
N ARG A 242 39.76 -63.33 -16.40
CA ARG A 242 39.65 -63.16 -17.85
C ARG A 242 39.74 -61.71 -18.25
N GLY A 243 40.95 -61.36 -18.63
CA GLY A 243 41.28 -60.15 -19.33
C GLY A 243 40.53 -60.00 -20.66
N MET A 244 40.06 -58.80 -20.88
CA MET A 244 39.83 -58.29 -22.24
C MET A 244 39.97 -56.77 -22.22
N ARG A 245 41.09 -56.30 -22.78
CA ARG A 245 41.39 -54.90 -23.04
C ARG A 245 40.53 -54.46 -24.22
N VAL A 246 39.80 -53.35 -24.03
CA VAL A 246 39.18 -52.61 -25.14
C VAL A 246 39.86 -51.22 -25.15
N PRO A 247 40.37 -50.75 -26.32
CA PRO A 247 41.09 -49.48 -26.42
C PRO A 247 40.13 -48.30 -26.50
N PRO A 248 40.58 -47.07 -26.18
CA PRO A 248 39.76 -45.86 -26.21
C PRO A 248 39.65 -45.35 -27.64
N ALA A 249 38.43 -45.10 -28.08
CA ALA A 249 38.10 -44.45 -29.36
C ALA A 249 38.23 -42.93 -29.25
N GLY A 250 38.85 -42.39 -30.26
CA GLY A 250 39.39 -41.09 -30.47
C GLY A 250 38.43 -39.90 -30.46
N ARG A 251 39.07 -38.77 -30.27
CA ARG A 251 38.56 -37.44 -30.52
C ARG A 251 38.25 -37.23 -32.00
N GLY A 252 37.11 -36.64 -32.28
CA GLY A 252 36.81 -36.01 -33.54
C GLY A 252 36.52 -34.52 -33.29
N HIS A 253 37.44 -33.68 -33.68
CA HIS A 253 37.26 -32.30 -34.04
C HIS A 253 36.40 -32.23 -35.31
N ASP A 254 35.60 -31.16 -35.42
CA ASP A 254 35.43 -30.29 -36.60
C ASP A 254 34.32 -29.27 -36.25
N SER A 255 34.64 -28.10 -36.14
CA SER A 255 34.69 -26.82 -36.83
C SER A 255 33.79 -26.67 -38.08
N GLU A 256 33.29 -25.46 -38.13
CA GLU A 256 32.70 -24.64 -39.26
C GLU A 256 31.21 -24.37 -39.12
N ALA A 257 30.82 -23.14 -38.81
CA ALA A 257 30.82 -21.89 -39.59
C ALA A 257 29.61 -21.78 -40.58
N LEU A 258 29.02 -20.58 -40.55
CA LEU A 258 28.16 -19.95 -41.54
C LEU A 258 26.64 -20.10 -41.39
N ARG A 259 25.95 -19.14 -40.87
CA ARG A 259 25.33 -17.90 -41.48
C ARG A 259 24.44 -17.21 -40.48
#